data_46dae07a7c4805d41d1f5bc72e6703c9
#
_entry.id   46dae07a7c4805d41d1f5bc72e6703c9
#
_cell.length_a   1.000
_cell.length_b   1.000
_cell.length_c   1.000
_cell.angle_alpha   90.00
_cell.angle_beta   90.00
_cell.angle_gamma   90.00
#
_symmetry.space_group_name_H-M   'P 1'
#
loop_
_entity.id
_entity.type
_entity.pdbx_description
1 polymer ?
#
loop_
_entity_poly.entity_id
_entity_poly.type
_entity_poly.pdbx_seq_one_letter_code
_entity_poly.pdbx_strand_id
1 'polypeptide(L)'
;MDTAFSSSRLPARATQIFVVLFILWTESPGVCQSGGPLWQQLSASSSASAEPSEFSADQLLMFAEHLMREGEYFRAITEYRRFLFYYPDDPRRAMVHFSIGLAFYRGESYVEALQTFQEVTQRYPNTAYGKQAWLWQGESLIRQGQYTTAEQLYTEITERFPHDRIGQQARYQRAWTLLYRRQWRDAATQFQQVAPDSDLYQSAQLLAQEALVGERLPTKSPGLAGLFSGLLPGSGQLYNGRLGDALLAFFLNSLFIVGAIEAVHHDAPAVAGILSFFEAGWYAGNVYGAINGANKYNRHTTEIFLRNLDNRFPLGLPETRQTRTLGVQFSLGF
;
A
#
# COMPACT_ATOMS: atom_id res chain seq x y z
N MET A 1 -55.79 -24.71 -6.70
CA MET A 1 -56.44 -23.52 -7.21
C MET A 1 -55.36 -22.45 -7.20
N ASP A 2 -54.54 -22.37 -8.21
CA ASP A 2 -54.64 -21.61 -9.49
C ASP A 2 -54.83 -20.14 -9.20
N THR A 3 -54.03 -19.25 -9.59
CA THR A 3 -53.35 -18.79 -10.80
C THR A 3 -52.64 -17.49 -10.40
N ALA A 4 -51.70 -16.88 -10.95
CA ALA A 4 -50.95 -16.86 -12.18
C ALA A 4 -50.01 -15.67 -12.16
N PHE A 5 -48.83 -15.89 -12.56
CA PHE A 5 -47.92 -15.09 -13.40
C PHE A 5 -48.36 -13.69 -13.87
N SER A 6 -47.51 -12.71 -13.64
CA SER A 6 -47.33 -11.62 -14.60
C SER A 6 -45.88 -11.16 -14.65
N SER A 7 -45.28 -11.45 -15.78
CA SER A 7 -43.95 -11.00 -16.26
C SER A 7 -44.02 -9.57 -16.77
N SER A 8 -43.05 -8.72 -16.46
CA SER A 8 -42.79 -7.50 -17.21
C SER A 8 -41.33 -7.42 -17.69
N ARG A 9 -41.26 -7.28 -18.99
CA ARG A 9 -40.18 -7.41 -19.95
C ARG A 9 -39.12 -6.31 -19.84
N LEU A 10 -37.87 -6.70 -20.05
CA LEU A 10 -36.75 -5.85 -20.43
C LEU A 10 -36.89 -5.39 -21.90
N PRO A 11 -36.42 -4.19 -22.29
CA PRO A 11 -36.19 -3.85 -23.68
C PRO A 11 -34.75 -4.18 -24.10
N ALA A 12 -34.65 -5.05 -25.11
CA ALA A 12 -33.45 -5.20 -25.91
C ALA A 12 -33.37 -4.10 -26.97
N ARG A 13 -32.15 -3.63 -27.26
CA ARG A 13 -31.64 -3.29 -28.59
C ARG A 13 -30.27 -2.61 -28.51
N ALA A 14 -29.21 -3.33 -28.89
CA ALA A 14 -28.08 -2.79 -29.60
C ALA A 14 -27.61 -3.82 -30.62
N THR A 15 -27.98 -3.58 -31.86
CA THR A 15 -27.66 -4.37 -33.03
C THR A 15 -26.22 -4.08 -33.45
N GLN A 16 -25.34 -5.07 -33.38
CA GLN A 16 -24.02 -5.00 -34.02
C GLN A 16 -24.17 -5.45 -35.48
N ILE A 17 -23.81 -4.57 -36.40
CA ILE A 17 -23.72 -4.84 -37.84
C ILE A 17 -22.35 -5.47 -38.11
N PHE A 18 -22.33 -6.76 -38.46
CA PHE A 18 -21.16 -7.39 -39.07
C PHE A 18 -21.23 -7.17 -40.59
N VAL A 19 -20.29 -6.40 -41.13
CA VAL A 19 -20.04 -6.30 -42.57
C VAL A 19 -19.08 -7.42 -42.95
N VAL A 20 -19.60 -8.44 -43.65
CA VAL A 20 -18.78 -9.47 -44.29
C VAL A 20 -18.46 -9.01 -45.70
N LEU A 21 -17.20 -8.65 -45.95
CA LEU A 21 -16.66 -8.37 -47.29
C LEU A 21 -16.26 -9.71 -47.95
N PHE A 22 -17.08 -10.20 -48.87
CA PHE A 22 -16.75 -11.30 -49.78
C PHE A 22 -15.95 -10.70 -50.96
N ILE A 23 -14.65 -11.01 -51.05
CA ILE A 23 -13.85 -10.71 -52.25
C ILE A 23 -13.81 -11.97 -53.10
N LEU A 24 -14.48 -11.91 -54.25
CA LEU A 24 -14.39 -12.87 -55.32
C LEU A 24 -12.96 -12.84 -55.92
N TRP A 25 -12.30 -13.96 -55.86
CA TRP A 25 -11.02 -14.18 -56.51
C TRP A 25 -11.26 -14.93 -57.83
N THR A 26 -10.98 -14.27 -58.94
CA THR A 26 -10.99 -14.90 -60.29
C THR A 26 -9.67 -15.57 -60.49
N GLU A 27 -9.73 -16.85 -60.83
CA GLU A 27 -8.57 -17.70 -61.21
C GLU A 27 -7.97 -17.24 -62.53
N SER A 28 -6.63 -17.12 -62.55
CA SER A 28 -5.83 -17.12 -63.76
C SER A 28 -4.75 -18.25 -63.67
N PRO A 29 -4.64 -19.13 -64.64
CA PRO A 29 -3.63 -20.17 -64.59
C PRO A 29 -2.33 -19.70 -65.19
N GLY A 30 -1.20 -19.82 -64.46
CA GLY A 30 0.11 -19.51 -65.00
C GLY A 30 1.26 -19.88 -64.11
N VAL A 31 1.96 -20.92 -64.46
CA VAL A 31 3.39 -21.24 -64.23
C VAL A 31 3.77 -21.77 -62.82
N CYS A 32 3.91 -23.09 -62.75
CA CYS A 32 4.69 -23.82 -61.78
C CYS A 32 6.17 -23.36 -61.83
N GLN A 33 6.64 -22.74 -60.74
CA GLN A 33 8.05 -22.76 -60.34
C GLN A 33 8.16 -23.37 -58.95
N SER A 34 9.03 -24.38 -58.85
CA SER A 34 9.33 -25.19 -57.69
C SER A 34 10.02 -24.35 -56.59
N GLY A 35 9.19 -23.68 -55.78
CA GLY A 35 9.63 -23.09 -54.48
C GLY A 35 8.98 -23.91 -53.37
N GLY A 36 9.76 -24.53 -52.51
CA GLY A 36 9.27 -25.23 -51.35
C GLY A 36 8.40 -24.35 -50.47
N PRO A 37 7.53 -24.91 -49.63
CA PRO A 37 6.54 -24.16 -48.87
C PRO A 37 7.21 -23.12 -47.94
N LEU A 38 6.64 -21.92 -47.91
CA LEU A 38 7.09 -20.76 -47.14
C LEU A 38 7.48 -21.04 -45.69
N TRP A 39 6.89 -22.07 -45.09
CA TRP A 39 7.27 -22.49 -43.73
C TRP A 39 8.67 -23.15 -43.65
N GLN A 40 9.19 -23.74 -44.74
CA GLN A 40 10.58 -24.26 -44.78
C GLN A 40 11.63 -23.14 -44.92
N GLN A 41 11.27 -22.01 -45.52
CA GLN A 41 12.13 -20.82 -45.53
C GLN A 41 12.10 -20.08 -44.20
N LEU A 42 10.99 -20.13 -43.46
CA LEU A 42 10.88 -19.55 -42.12
C LEU A 42 11.56 -20.42 -41.05
N SER A 43 11.68 -21.72 -41.25
CA SER A 43 12.40 -22.62 -40.34
C SER A 43 13.92 -22.60 -40.50
N ALA A 44 14.43 -22.16 -41.65
CA ALA A 44 15.87 -21.98 -41.88
C ALA A 44 16.42 -20.66 -41.33
N SER A 45 15.56 -19.69 -40.99
CA SER A 45 15.96 -18.42 -40.35
C SER A 45 15.81 -18.41 -38.83
N SER A 46 15.45 -19.54 -38.24
CA SER A 46 15.25 -19.68 -36.79
C SER A 46 16.50 -20.00 -35.97
N SER A 47 17.69 -19.87 -36.56
CA SER A 47 18.93 -19.64 -35.82
C SER A 47 19.28 -18.14 -35.82
N ALA A 48 18.26 -17.30 -35.62
CA ALA A 48 18.50 -15.90 -35.30
C ALA A 48 19.15 -15.86 -33.92
N SER A 49 20.49 -15.90 -33.87
CA SER A 49 21.22 -15.20 -32.84
C SER A 49 20.51 -13.84 -32.72
N ALA A 50 19.91 -13.55 -31.58
CA ALA A 50 19.27 -12.26 -31.32
C ALA A 50 20.24 -11.19 -31.87
N GLU A 51 19.76 -10.38 -32.82
CA GLU A 51 20.55 -9.26 -33.33
C GLU A 51 21.15 -8.55 -32.13
N PRO A 52 22.47 -8.31 -32.06
CA PRO A 52 23.05 -7.62 -30.93
C PRO A 52 22.28 -6.30 -30.75
N SER A 53 21.78 -6.04 -29.56
CA SER A 53 21.08 -4.79 -29.32
C SER A 53 21.95 -3.64 -29.80
N GLU A 54 21.35 -2.63 -30.42
CA GLU A 54 22.04 -1.42 -30.86
C GLU A 54 22.84 -0.75 -29.72
N PHE A 55 22.48 -1.08 -28.47
CA PHE A 55 23.10 -0.61 -27.23
C PHE A 55 23.85 -1.73 -26.52
N SER A 56 25.04 -1.43 -26.00
CA SER A 56 25.79 -2.35 -25.16
C SER A 56 25.07 -2.63 -23.82
N ALA A 57 25.43 -3.74 -23.18
CA ALA A 57 24.92 -4.08 -21.86
C ALA A 57 25.08 -2.93 -20.84
N ASP A 58 26.22 -2.25 -20.85
CA ASP A 58 26.52 -1.14 -19.96
C ASP A 58 25.66 0.09 -20.26
N GLN A 59 25.46 0.41 -21.54
CA GLN A 59 24.59 1.52 -21.95
C GLN A 59 23.14 1.31 -21.52
N LEU A 60 22.60 0.10 -21.67
CA LEU A 60 21.25 -0.22 -21.20
C LEU A 60 21.12 -0.05 -19.67
N LEU A 61 22.10 -0.55 -18.91
CA LEU A 61 22.08 -0.40 -17.46
C LEU A 61 22.24 1.05 -17.02
N MET A 62 23.17 1.80 -17.61
CA MET A 62 23.36 3.21 -17.31
C MET A 62 22.08 4.02 -17.58
N PHE A 63 21.38 3.72 -18.67
CA PHE A 63 20.13 4.40 -19.00
C PHE A 63 19.00 4.00 -18.05
N ALA A 64 18.86 2.72 -17.69
CA ALA A 64 17.90 2.26 -16.70
C ALA A 64 18.13 2.90 -15.32
N GLU A 65 19.40 3.00 -14.88
CA GLU A 65 19.76 3.67 -13.63
C GLU A 65 19.51 5.18 -13.68
N HIS A 66 19.71 5.82 -14.84
CA HIS A 66 19.34 7.22 -15.03
C HIS A 66 17.83 7.40 -14.84
N LEU A 67 17.01 6.59 -15.48
CA LEU A 67 15.55 6.62 -15.32
C LEU A 67 15.11 6.37 -13.87
N MET A 68 15.79 5.47 -13.16
CA MET A 68 15.58 5.25 -11.72
C MET A 68 15.82 6.51 -10.88
N ARG A 69 16.85 7.30 -11.20
CA ARG A 69 17.16 8.55 -10.50
C ARG A 69 16.14 9.66 -10.81
N GLU A 70 15.64 9.71 -12.04
CA GLU A 70 14.61 10.66 -12.48
C GLU A 70 13.19 10.30 -11.96
N GLY A 71 13.03 9.15 -11.28
CA GLY A 71 11.73 8.69 -10.80
C GLY A 71 10.87 8.01 -11.87
N GLU A 72 11.41 7.77 -13.06
CA GLU A 72 10.75 7.12 -14.19
C GLU A 72 10.78 5.60 -14.05
N TYR A 73 10.25 5.10 -12.94
CA TYR A 73 10.42 3.70 -12.51
C TYR A 73 9.91 2.67 -13.52
N PHE A 74 8.75 2.88 -14.12
CA PHE A 74 8.19 1.93 -15.08
C PHE A 74 8.96 1.91 -16.40
N ARG A 75 9.56 3.04 -16.79
CA ARG A 75 10.47 3.08 -17.94
C ARG A 75 11.78 2.36 -17.61
N ALA A 76 12.33 2.57 -16.42
CA ALA A 76 13.51 1.84 -15.97
C ALA A 76 13.30 0.31 -16.00
N ILE A 77 12.13 -0.19 -15.56
CA ILE A 77 11.76 -1.61 -15.65
C ILE A 77 11.84 -2.11 -17.09
N THR A 78 11.37 -1.32 -18.05
CA THR A 78 11.42 -1.71 -19.47
C THR A 78 12.86 -1.88 -19.95
N GLU A 79 13.77 -0.96 -19.59
CA GLU A 79 15.17 -1.05 -19.97
C GLU A 79 15.90 -2.20 -19.25
N TYR A 80 15.61 -2.43 -17.97
CA TYR A 80 16.12 -3.60 -17.25
C TYR A 80 15.66 -4.92 -17.89
N ARG A 81 14.39 -5.02 -18.31
CA ARG A 81 13.87 -6.19 -19.03
C ARG A 81 14.50 -6.35 -20.40
N ARG A 82 14.77 -5.24 -21.11
CA ARG A 82 15.51 -5.25 -22.38
C ARG A 82 16.92 -5.81 -22.17
N PHE A 83 17.63 -5.37 -21.12
CA PHE A 83 18.93 -5.93 -20.77
C PHE A 83 18.85 -7.45 -20.53
N LEU A 84 17.90 -7.93 -19.73
CA LEU A 84 17.74 -9.36 -19.43
C LEU A 84 17.44 -10.20 -20.69
N PHE A 85 16.77 -9.62 -21.67
CA PHE A 85 16.45 -10.26 -22.93
C PHE A 85 17.67 -10.40 -23.84
N TYR A 86 18.43 -9.31 -24.04
CA TYR A 86 19.58 -9.31 -24.94
C TYR A 86 20.85 -9.93 -24.32
N TYR A 87 20.94 -9.91 -22.99
CA TYR A 87 22.11 -10.41 -22.24
C TYR A 87 21.73 -11.49 -21.23
N PRO A 88 21.22 -12.66 -21.71
CA PRO A 88 20.70 -13.71 -20.83
C PRO A 88 21.77 -14.37 -19.94
N ASP A 89 23.04 -14.30 -20.30
CA ASP A 89 24.17 -14.92 -19.58
C ASP A 89 25.04 -13.90 -18.81
N ASP A 90 24.63 -12.63 -18.77
CA ASP A 90 25.39 -11.60 -18.05
C ASP A 90 25.36 -11.85 -16.52
N PRO A 91 26.51 -11.79 -15.83
CA PRO A 91 26.60 -12.04 -14.39
C PRO A 91 25.80 -11.04 -13.55
N ARG A 92 25.43 -9.88 -14.08
CA ARG A 92 24.64 -8.84 -13.38
C ARG A 92 23.15 -9.12 -13.33
N ARG A 93 22.67 -10.22 -13.88
CA ARG A 93 21.23 -10.55 -13.91
C ARG A 93 20.56 -10.52 -12.53
N ALA A 94 21.25 -11.02 -11.50
CA ALA A 94 20.71 -10.98 -10.13
C ALA A 94 20.48 -9.54 -9.64
N MET A 95 21.44 -8.65 -9.92
CA MET A 95 21.33 -7.21 -9.67
C MET A 95 20.16 -6.59 -10.44
N VAL A 96 20.05 -6.90 -11.73
CA VAL A 96 19.02 -6.32 -12.59
C VAL A 96 17.62 -6.77 -12.18
N HIS A 97 17.41 -8.05 -11.89
CA HIS A 97 16.12 -8.54 -11.35
C HIS A 97 15.78 -7.86 -10.01
N PHE A 98 16.77 -7.70 -9.12
CA PHE A 98 16.59 -6.98 -7.87
C PHE A 98 16.24 -5.50 -8.11
N SER A 99 16.87 -4.82 -9.08
CA SER A 99 16.58 -3.43 -9.47
C SER A 99 15.18 -3.26 -10.04
N ILE A 100 14.65 -4.26 -10.76
CA ILE A 100 13.25 -4.29 -11.19
C ILE A 100 12.31 -4.30 -9.97
N GLY A 101 12.60 -5.13 -8.97
CA GLY A 101 11.84 -5.15 -7.71
C GLY A 101 11.86 -3.79 -6.99
N LEU A 102 13.04 -3.14 -6.94
CA LEU A 102 13.18 -1.79 -6.38
C LEU A 102 12.40 -0.73 -7.19
N ALA A 103 12.39 -0.84 -8.51
CA ALA A 103 11.65 0.06 -9.38
C ALA A 103 10.14 -0.06 -9.13
N PHE A 104 9.60 -1.28 -9.00
CA PHE A 104 8.22 -1.50 -8.59
C PHE A 104 7.94 -0.94 -7.21
N TYR A 105 8.81 -1.18 -6.23
CA TYR A 105 8.66 -0.68 -4.87
C TYR A 105 8.63 0.86 -4.83
N ARG A 106 9.55 1.53 -5.52
CA ARG A 106 9.60 2.99 -5.61
C ARG A 106 8.43 3.59 -6.39
N GLY A 107 7.91 2.86 -7.37
CA GLY A 107 6.69 3.18 -8.11
C GLY A 107 5.41 2.83 -7.33
N GLU A 108 5.51 2.50 -6.03
CA GLU A 108 4.40 2.15 -5.12
C GLU A 108 3.60 0.91 -5.55
N SER A 109 4.09 0.14 -6.52
CA SER A 109 3.52 -1.14 -6.97
C SER A 109 4.02 -2.27 -6.08
N TYR A 110 3.59 -2.26 -4.82
CA TYR A 110 4.14 -3.13 -3.77
C TYR A 110 3.82 -4.62 -3.97
N VAL A 111 2.76 -4.96 -4.68
CA VAL A 111 2.40 -6.35 -5.00
C VAL A 111 3.38 -6.91 -6.02
N GLU A 112 3.65 -6.18 -7.10
CA GLU A 112 4.61 -6.55 -8.14
C GLU A 112 6.05 -6.55 -7.58
N ALA A 113 6.37 -5.62 -6.70
CA ALA A 113 7.65 -5.60 -5.98
C ALA A 113 7.84 -6.88 -5.17
N LEU A 114 6.85 -7.28 -4.37
CA LEU A 114 6.88 -8.51 -3.58
C LEU A 114 7.10 -9.74 -4.46
N GLN A 115 6.34 -9.89 -5.54
CA GLN A 115 6.48 -11.01 -6.48
C GLN A 115 7.88 -11.05 -7.11
N THR A 116 8.38 -9.88 -7.55
CA THR A 116 9.71 -9.78 -8.15
C THR A 116 10.80 -10.15 -7.15
N PHE A 117 10.72 -9.69 -5.90
CA PHE A 117 11.69 -10.06 -4.87
C PHE A 117 11.60 -11.55 -4.49
N GLN A 118 10.41 -12.16 -4.53
CA GLN A 118 10.26 -13.61 -4.37
C GLN A 118 10.96 -14.38 -5.49
N GLU A 119 10.82 -13.94 -6.75
CA GLU A 119 11.56 -14.53 -7.86
C GLU A 119 13.08 -14.39 -7.68
N VAL A 120 13.57 -13.23 -7.20
CA VAL A 120 14.99 -13.02 -6.93
C VAL A 120 15.51 -13.97 -5.87
N THR A 121 14.78 -14.17 -4.77
CA THR A 121 15.18 -15.09 -3.70
C THR A 121 15.20 -16.55 -4.16
N GLN A 122 14.29 -16.95 -5.03
CA GLN A 122 14.21 -18.31 -5.57
C GLN A 122 15.29 -18.57 -6.62
N ARG A 123 15.52 -17.60 -7.52
CA ARG A 123 16.44 -17.75 -8.67
C ARG A 123 17.90 -17.53 -8.30
N TYR A 124 18.16 -16.67 -7.29
CA TYR A 124 19.51 -16.24 -6.91
C TYR A 124 19.78 -16.35 -5.39
N PRO A 125 19.44 -17.47 -4.73
CA PRO A 125 19.40 -17.55 -3.26
C PRO A 125 20.75 -17.29 -2.58
N ASN A 126 21.86 -17.61 -3.25
CA ASN A 126 23.21 -17.50 -2.71
C ASN A 126 23.92 -16.18 -3.04
N THR A 127 23.26 -15.26 -3.76
CA THR A 127 23.82 -13.96 -4.09
C THR A 127 23.50 -12.92 -3.01
N ALA A 128 24.29 -11.84 -2.98
CA ALA A 128 23.98 -10.70 -2.09
C ALA A 128 22.60 -10.10 -2.38
N TYR A 129 22.20 -10.03 -3.66
CA TYR A 129 20.89 -9.54 -4.07
C TYR A 129 19.75 -10.48 -3.67
N GLY A 130 19.96 -11.81 -3.75
CA GLY A 130 18.99 -12.77 -3.25
C GLY A 130 18.75 -12.65 -1.75
N LYS A 131 19.82 -12.49 -0.96
CA LYS A 131 19.71 -12.23 0.47
C LYS A 131 19.02 -10.89 0.78
N GLN A 132 19.35 -9.81 0.07
CA GLN A 132 18.71 -8.52 0.25
C GLN A 132 17.22 -8.56 -0.14
N ALA A 133 16.87 -9.31 -1.19
CA ALA A 133 15.48 -9.43 -1.64
C ALA A 133 14.54 -9.98 -0.56
N TRP A 134 15.03 -10.81 0.37
CA TRP A 134 14.27 -11.24 1.54
C TRP A 134 13.79 -10.06 2.41
N LEU A 135 14.65 -9.08 2.66
CA LEU A 135 14.29 -7.90 3.46
C LEU A 135 13.27 -7.03 2.73
N TRP A 136 13.44 -6.88 1.41
CA TRP A 136 12.53 -6.07 0.58
C TRP A 136 11.17 -6.73 0.37
N GLN A 137 11.07 -8.06 0.44
CA GLN A 137 9.77 -8.74 0.52
C GLN A 137 9.02 -8.31 1.79
N GLY A 138 9.69 -8.34 2.95
CA GLY A 138 9.10 -7.91 4.21
C GLY A 138 8.66 -6.45 4.19
N GLU A 139 9.48 -5.56 3.64
CA GLU A 139 9.13 -4.14 3.50
C GLU A 139 7.93 -3.95 2.54
N SER A 140 7.89 -4.70 1.43
CA SER A 140 6.74 -4.66 0.51
C SER A 140 5.43 -5.11 1.20
N LEU A 141 5.50 -6.10 2.09
CA LEU A 141 4.38 -6.53 2.92
C LEU A 141 3.93 -5.45 3.91
N ILE A 142 4.89 -4.75 4.55
CA ILE A 142 4.60 -3.63 5.46
C ILE A 142 3.86 -2.52 4.71
N ARG A 143 4.30 -2.16 3.50
CA ARG A 143 3.64 -1.14 2.67
C ARG A 143 2.23 -1.52 2.25
N GLN A 144 1.95 -2.83 2.13
CA GLN A 144 0.61 -3.36 1.89
C GLN A 144 -0.24 -3.46 3.18
N GLY A 145 0.30 -3.09 4.36
CA GLY A 145 -0.37 -3.26 5.65
C GLY A 145 -0.42 -4.70 6.16
N GLN A 146 0.29 -5.63 5.52
CA GLN A 146 0.32 -7.05 5.87
C GLN A 146 1.35 -7.33 6.98
N TYR A 147 1.20 -6.64 8.11
CA TYR A 147 2.18 -6.66 9.19
C TYR A 147 2.42 -8.05 9.78
N THR A 148 1.38 -8.88 9.92
CA THR A 148 1.52 -10.23 10.47
C THR A 148 2.37 -11.13 9.57
N THR A 149 2.14 -11.06 8.26
CA THR A 149 2.92 -11.81 7.27
C THR A 149 4.36 -11.32 7.21
N ALA A 150 4.58 -10.00 7.31
CA ALA A 150 5.92 -9.41 7.38
C ALA A 150 6.68 -9.88 8.63
N GLU A 151 6.03 -9.92 9.79
CA GLU A 151 6.62 -10.41 11.03
C GLU A 151 7.06 -11.89 10.94
N GLN A 152 6.20 -12.73 10.34
CA GLN A 152 6.53 -14.15 10.10
C GLN A 152 7.73 -14.29 9.18
N LEU A 153 7.76 -13.53 8.08
CA LEU A 153 8.89 -13.53 7.14
C LEU A 153 10.19 -13.08 7.81
N TYR A 154 10.18 -12.00 8.59
CA TYR A 154 11.37 -11.56 9.31
C TYR A 154 11.82 -12.54 10.38
N THR A 155 10.89 -13.29 10.98
CA THR A 155 11.24 -14.40 11.91
C THR A 155 11.97 -15.50 11.15
N GLU A 156 11.45 -15.95 10.01
CA GLU A 156 12.10 -16.92 9.14
C GLU A 156 13.51 -16.48 8.72
N ILE A 157 13.67 -15.22 8.31
CA ILE A 157 14.99 -14.67 7.91
C ILE A 157 15.96 -14.70 9.11
N THR A 158 15.50 -14.35 10.31
CA THR A 158 16.33 -14.35 11.52
C THR A 158 16.78 -15.76 11.89
N GLU A 159 15.92 -16.75 11.75
CA GLU A 159 16.24 -18.15 12.01
C GLU A 159 17.19 -18.74 10.95
N ARG A 160 16.99 -18.36 9.68
CA ARG A 160 17.80 -18.84 8.56
C ARG A 160 19.19 -18.22 8.51
N PHE A 161 19.34 -16.98 8.97
CA PHE A 161 20.58 -16.20 8.92
C PHE A 161 20.94 -15.60 10.30
N PRO A 162 21.09 -16.42 11.37
CA PRO A 162 21.17 -15.91 12.75
C PRO A 162 22.42 -15.04 13.02
N HIS A 163 23.52 -15.31 12.32
CA HIS A 163 24.81 -14.63 12.49
C HIS A 163 25.18 -13.72 11.30
N ASP A 164 24.33 -13.64 10.29
CA ASP A 164 24.57 -12.80 9.13
C ASP A 164 24.00 -11.40 9.35
N ARG A 165 24.59 -10.41 8.69
CA ARG A 165 24.08 -9.02 8.68
C ARG A 165 22.59 -8.96 8.28
N ILE A 166 22.15 -9.82 7.36
CA ILE A 166 20.76 -9.91 6.93
C ILE A 166 19.84 -10.33 8.09
N GLY A 167 20.24 -11.28 8.92
CA GLY A 167 19.47 -11.68 10.11
C GLY A 167 19.37 -10.56 11.15
N GLN A 168 20.44 -9.78 11.34
CA GLN A 168 20.40 -8.61 12.23
C GLN A 168 19.46 -7.51 11.69
N GLN A 169 19.49 -7.26 10.38
CA GLN A 169 18.56 -6.36 9.72
C GLN A 169 17.11 -6.86 9.83
N ALA A 170 16.87 -8.15 9.62
CA ALA A 170 15.55 -8.75 9.77
C ALA A 170 15.00 -8.61 11.20
N ARG A 171 15.84 -8.82 12.23
CA ARG A 171 15.46 -8.60 13.64
C ARG A 171 15.04 -7.16 13.89
N TYR A 172 15.80 -6.23 13.39
CA TYR A 172 15.49 -4.80 13.49
C TYR A 172 14.16 -4.45 12.76
N GLN A 173 13.95 -4.98 11.56
CA GLN A 173 12.72 -4.78 10.79
C GLN A 173 11.50 -5.45 11.44
N ARG A 174 11.69 -6.62 12.06
CA ARG A 174 10.66 -7.27 12.86
C ARG A 174 10.21 -6.39 14.02
N ALA A 175 11.15 -5.75 14.73
CA ALA A 175 10.82 -4.81 15.78
C ALA A 175 10.04 -3.59 15.27
N TRP A 176 10.38 -3.04 14.11
CA TRP A 176 9.59 -2.01 13.44
C TRP A 176 8.17 -2.48 13.10
N THR A 177 8.02 -3.72 12.63
CA THR A 177 6.72 -4.29 12.32
C THR A 177 5.82 -4.35 13.56
N LEU A 178 6.39 -4.69 14.72
CA LEU A 178 5.70 -4.67 16.01
C LEU A 178 5.29 -3.24 16.43
N LEU A 179 6.12 -2.21 16.15
CA LEU A 179 5.73 -0.80 16.35
C LEU A 179 4.50 -0.43 15.51
N TYR A 180 4.46 -0.76 14.23
CA TYR A 180 3.30 -0.51 13.38
C TYR A 180 2.03 -1.22 13.86
N ARG A 181 2.17 -2.40 14.50
CA ARG A 181 1.10 -3.13 15.16
C ARG A 181 0.74 -2.60 16.55
N ARG A 182 1.45 -1.56 17.03
CA ARG A 182 1.28 -0.96 18.38
C ARG A 182 1.59 -1.93 19.52
N GLN A 183 2.40 -2.94 19.26
CA GLN A 183 2.91 -3.88 20.25
C GLN A 183 4.20 -3.32 20.88
N TRP A 184 4.03 -2.24 21.64
CA TRP A 184 5.13 -1.38 22.11
C TRP A 184 6.18 -2.13 22.92
N ARG A 185 5.78 -2.98 23.87
CA ARG A 185 6.69 -3.74 24.72
C ARG A 185 7.44 -4.81 23.95
N ASP A 186 6.73 -5.51 23.06
CA ASP A 186 7.35 -6.56 22.25
C ASP A 186 8.36 -5.92 21.29
N ALA A 187 8.02 -4.77 20.70
CA ALA A 187 8.94 -3.99 19.86
C ALA A 187 10.19 -3.56 20.64
N ALA A 188 10.03 -3.02 21.85
CA ALA A 188 11.16 -2.64 22.71
C ALA A 188 12.07 -3.84 23.00
N THR A 189 11.49 -4.98 23.35
CA THR A 189 12.24 -6.23 23.62
C THR A 189 13.00 -6.70 22.39
N GLN A 190 12.38 -6.66 21.21
CA GLN A 190 13.05 -7.06 19.96
C GLN A 190 14.18 -6.11 19.57
N PHE A 191 14.01 -4.79 19.75
CA PHE A 191 15.08 -3.82 19.52
C PHE A 191 16.27 -4.05 20.45
N GLN A 192 16.04 -4.37 21.73
CA GLN A 192 17.11 -4.67 22.69
C GLN A 192 17.93 -5.92 22.32
N GLN A 193 17.35 -6.84 21.54
CA GLN A 193 18.03 -8.05 21.09
C GLN A 193 18.93 -7.84 19.85
N VAL A 194 18.97 -6.63 19.28
CA VAL A 194 19.91 -6.31 18.20
C VAL A 194 21.33 -6.36 18.75
N ALA A 195 22.21 -7.11 18.08
CA ALA A 195 23.55 -7.38 18.55
C ALA A 195 24.42 -6.10 18.59
N PRO A 196 25.33 -5.96 19.60
CA PRO A 196 26.15 -4.76 19.77
C PRO A 196 27.11 -4.46 18.63
N ASP A 197 27.48 -5.46 17.84
CA ASP A 197 28.34 -5.34 16.65
C ASP A 197 27.57 -4.93 15.40
N SER A 198 26.26 -4.79 15.47
CA SER A 198 25.42 -4.31 14.36
C SER A 198 25.52 -2.81 14.19
N ASP A 199 25.62 -2.35 12.94
CA ASP A 199 25.51 -0.93 12.57
C ASP A 199 24.19 -0.28 13.06
N LEU A 200 23.18 -1.11 13.35
CA LEU A 200 21.85 -0.70 13.79
C LEU A 200 21.70 -0.67 15.31
N TYR A 201 22.72 -1.08 16.07
CA TYR A 201 22.63 -1.24 17.52
C TYR A 201 22.22 0.06 18.23
N GLN A 202 22.89 1.17 17.95
CA GLN A 202 22.57 2.45 18.60
C GLN A 202 21.15 2.90 18.30
N SER A 203 20.73 2.79 17.03
CA SER A 203 19.35 3.11 16.61
C SER A 203 18.34 2.20 17.29
N ALA A 204 18.65 0.91 17.42
CA ALA A 204 17.78 -0.07 18.08
C ALA A 204 17.60 0.23 19.57
N GLN A 205 18.70 0.58 20.29
CA GLN A 205 18.60 0.92 21.72
C GLN A 205 17.75 2.20 21.96
N LEU A 206 17.89 3.20 21.11
CA LEU A 206 17.06 4.40 21.19
C LEU A 206 15.58 4.09 20.84
N LEU A 207 15.34 3.27 19.81
CA LEU A 207 13.99 2.85 19.44
C LEU A 207 13.33 1.98 20.51
N ALA A 208 14.09 1.17 21.24
CA ALA A 208 13.58 0.42 22.38
C ALA A 208 13.02 1.35 23.46
N GLN A 209 13.71 2.46 23.74
CA GLN A 209 13.23 3.47 24.69
C GLN A 209 12.00 4.22 24.14
N GLU A 210 12.05 4.64 22.90
CA GLU A 210 10.92 5.33 22.25
C GLU A 210 9.67 4.44 22.14
N ALA A 211 9.84 3.13 21.90
CA ALA A 211 8.74 2.19 21.91
C ALA A 211 7.96 2.21 23.23
N LEU A 212 8.65 2.30 24.36
CA LEU A 212 8.01 2.41 25.67
C LEU A 212 7.30 3.75 25.88
N VAL A 213 7.77 4.82 25.22
CA VAL A 213 7.02 6.10 25.17
C VAL A 213 5.73 5.93 24.38
N GLY A 214 5.73 5.13 23.31
CA GLY A 214 4.56 4.79 22.52
C GLY A 214 3.41 4.20 23.37
N GLU A 215 3.71 3.45 24.41
CA GLU A 215 2.70 2.92 25.36
C GLU A 215 1.99 4.01 26.15
N ARG A 216 2.64 5.16 26.37
CA ARG A 216 2.13 6.28 27.15
C ARG A 216 1.53 7.40 26.32
N LEU A 217 1.33 7.18 25.02
CA LEU A 217 0.71 8.18 24.16
C LEU A 217 -0.67 8.57 24.70
N PRO A 218 -1.01 9.87 24.65
CA PRO A 218 -2.33 10.32 25.09
C PRO A 218 -3.41 9.68 24.22
N THR A 219 -4.35 9.01 24.87
CA THR A 219 -5.48 8.36 24.20
C THR A 219 -6.80 8.88 24.75
N LYS A 220 -7.83 8.87 23.91
CA LYS A 220 -9.21 9.20 24.29
C LYS A 220 -10.06 7.93 24.23
N SER A 221 -10.89 7.74 25.24
CA SER A 221 -11.81 6.60 25.27
C SER A 221 -13.00 6.83 24.33
N PRO A 222 -13.20 6.00 23.28
CA PRO A 222 -14.37 6.09 22.43
C PRO A 222 -15.66 5.85 23.18
N GLY A 223 -15.65 4.96 24.21
CA GLY A 223 -16.80 4.70 25.07
C GLY A 223 -17.21 5.91 25.89
N LEU A 224 -16.24 6.62 26.51
CA LEU A 224 -16.54 7.86 27.26
C LEU A 224 -17.01 8.97 26.32
N ALA A 225 -16.43 9.11 25.13
CA ALA A 225 -16.90 10.08 24.14
C ALA A 225 -18.36 9.83 23.75
N GLY A 226 -18.72 8.57 23.51
CA GLY A 226 -20.09 8.16 23.21
C GLY A 226 -21.04 8.38 24.40
N LEU A 227 -20.62 7.98 25.61
CA LEU A 227 -21.41 8.18 26.83
C LEU A 227 -21.70 9.67 27.08
N PHE A 228 -20.69 10.52 27.00
CA PHE A 228 -20.89 11.95 27.18
C PHE A 228 -21.87 12.51 26.13
N SER A 229 -21.70 12.21 24.84
CA SER A 229 -22.65 12.64 23.81
C SER A 229 -24.05 12.05 23.98
N GLY A 230 -24.17 10.85 24.59
CA GLY A 230 -25.42 10.21 24.92
C GLY A 230 -26.12 10.80 26.16
N LEU A 231 -25.41 11.53 27.02
CA LEU A 231 -25.99 12.26 28.14
C LEU A 231 -26.32 13.71 27.78
N LEU A 232 -25.43 14.37 27.08
CA LEU A 232 -25.58 15.75 26.63
C LEU A 232 -25.03 15.91 25.22
N PRO A 233 -25.87 16.24 24.22
CA PRO A 233 -25.41 16.44 22.84
C PRO A 233 -24.25 17.41 22.75
N GLY A 234 -23.19 17.01 22.02
CA GLY A 234 -22.00 17.84 21.85
C GLY A 234 -20.90 17.61 22.90
N SER A 235 -21.22 17.10 24.10
CA SER A 235 -20.21 16.95 25.16
C SER A 235 -19.11 15.92 24.82
N GLY A 236 -19.40 14.87 24.05
CA GLY A 236 -18.40 13.94 23.53
C GLY A 236 -17.49 14.57 22.46
N GLN A 237 -18.00 15.48 21.63
CA GLN A 237 -17.21 16.29 20.70
C GLN A 237 -16.29 17.24 21.49
N LEU A 238 -16.78 17.84 22.55
CA LEU A 238 -15.99 18.68 23.46
C LEU A 238 -14.86 17.86 24.12
N TYR A 239 -15.18 16.67 24.63
CA TYR A 239 -14.17 15.72 25.15
C TYR A 239 -13.09 15.42 24.12
N ASN A 240 -13.43 15.34 22.84
CA ASN A 240 -12.48 15.16 21.74
C ASN A 240 -11.70 16.43 21.38
N GLY A 241 -11.98 17.59 21.99
CA GLY A 241 -11.35 18.88 21.70
C GLY A 241 -11.92 19.56 20.46
N ARG A 242 -13.12 19.15 20.00
CA ARG A 242 -13.80 19.67 18.81
C ARG A 242 -14.91 20.65 19.21
N LEU A 243 -14.51 21.84 19.66
CA LEU A 243 -15.44 22.84 20.23
C LEU A 243 -16.52 23.28 19.22
N GLY A 244 -16.15 23.55 17.96
CA GLY A 244 -17.11 23.95 16.93
C GLY A 244 -18.21 22.91 16.71
N ASP A 245 -17.81 21.64 16.58
CA ASP A 245 -18.76 20.54 16.42
C ASP A 245 -19.60 20.30 17.69
N ALA A 246 -19.01 20.54 18.85
CA ALA A 246 -19.72 20.41 20.13
C ALA A 246 -20.84 21.42 20.22
N LEU A 247 -20.56 22.69 19.92
CA LEU A 247 -21.58 23.75 19.94
C LEU A 247 -22.66 23.50 18.90
N LEU A 248 -22.27 23.15 17.67
CA LEU A 248 -23.24 22.84 16.61
C LEU A 248 -24.18 21.69 17.03
N ALA A 249 -23.61 20.60 17.55
CA ALA A 249 -24.37 19.47 18.04
C ALA A 249 -25.32 19.89 19.14
N PHE A 250 -24.85 20.65 20.12
CA PHE A 250 -25.67 21.13 21.25
C PHE A 250 -26.86 21.99 20.78
N PHE A 251 -26.57 23.02 19.96
CA PHE A 251 -27.65 23.95 19.55
C PHE A 251 -28.67 23.29 18.62
N LEU A 252 -28.24 22.44 17.68
CA LEU A 252 -29.17 21.77 16.76
C LEU A 252 -30.08 20.78 17.52
N ASN A 253 -29.52 19.93 18.39
CA ASN A 253 -30.34 19.02 19.18
C ASN A 253 -31.29 19.77 20.12
N SER A 254 -30.80 20.85 20.75
CA SER A 254 -31.67 21.71 21.60
C SER A 254 -32.84 22.31 20.81
N LEU A 255 -32.59 22.77 19.60
CA LEU A 255 -33.63 23.34 18.72
C LEU A 255 -34.68 22.29 18.35
N PHE A 256 -34.31 21.09 17.98
CA PHE A 256 -35.24 20.00 17.65
C PHE A 256 -36.05 19.57 18.89
N ILE A 257 -35.39 19.42 20.05
CA ILE A 257 -36.07 19.03 21.31
C ILE A 257 -37.08 20.09 21.74
N VAL A 258 -36.68 21.37 21.79
CA VAL A 258 -37.55 22.47 22.13
C VAL A 258 -38.70 22.60 21.15
N GLY A 259 -38.40 22.52 19.85
CA GLY A 259 -39.42 22.55 18.80
C GLY A 259 -40.43 21.42 18.90
N ALA A 260 -39.99 20.20 19.25
CA ALA A 260 -40.90 19.07 19.46
C ALA A 260 -41.79 19.26 20.68
N ILE A 261 -41.23 19.77 21.79
CA ILE A 261 -42.00 20.09 23.01
C ILE A 261 -43.04 21.17 22.74
N GLU A 262 -42.66 22.23 22.05
CA GLU A 262 -43.55 23.34 21.69
C GLU A 262 -44.67 22.90 20.74
N ALA A 263 -44.36 22.03 19.77
CA ALA A 263 -45.36 21.45 18.89
C ALA A 263 -46.43 20.62 19.65
N VAL A 264 -46.03 19.93 20.75
CA VAL A 264 -46.99 19.24 21.63
C VAL A 264 -47.86 20.25 22.40
N HIS A 265 -47.27 21.33 22.90
CA HIS A 265 -48.03 22.38 23.64
C HIS A 265 -49.04 23.10 22.75
N HIS A 266 -48.80 23.19 21.45
CA HIS A 266 -49.70 23.80 20.47
C HIS A 266 -50.63 22.81 19.76
N ASP A 267 -50.88 21.63 20.34
CA ASP A 267 -51.74 20.58 19.77
C ASP A 267 -51.41 20.18 18.34
N ALA A 268 -50.10 20.16 17.97
CA ALA A 268 -49.60 19.77 16.67
C ALA A 268 -48.81 18.45 16.71
N PRO A 269 -49.43 17.29 17.04
CA PRO A 269 -48.72 16.04 17.30
C PRO A 269 -47.97 15.47 16.07
N ALA A 270 -48.48 15.77 14.84
CA ALA A 270 -47.81 15.36 13.63
C ALA A 270 -46.44 16.08 13.44
N VAL A 271 -46.35 17.37 13.77
CA VAL A 271 -45.13 18.14 13.74
C VAL A 271 -44.15 17.66 14.81
N ALA A 272 -44.66 17.43 16.03
CA ALA A 272 -43.86 16.88 17.11
C ALA A 272 -43.25 15.51 16.74
N GLY A 273 -44.04 14.64 16.10
CA GLY A 273 -43.58 13.32 15.63
C GLY A 273 -42.49 13.43 14.59
N ILE A 274 -42.64 14.32 13.63
CA ILE A 274 -41.62 14.58 12.58
C ILE A 274 -40.30 15.08 13.20
N LEU A 275 -40.39 16.11 14.08
CA LEU A 275 -39.21 16.67 14.74
C LEU A 275 -38.51 15.63 15.62
N SER A 276 -39.25 14.83 16.37
CA SER A 276 -38.69 13.75 17.21
C SER A 276 -38.02 12.67 16.39
N PHE A 277 -38.58 12.33 15.22
CA PHE A 277 -37.99 11.36 14.29
C PHE A 277 -36.62 11.85 13.75
N PHE A 278 -36.55 13.10 13.29
CA PHE A 278 -35.30 13.69 12.84
C PHE A 278 -34.31 13.85 13.99
N GLU A 279 -34.74 14.24 15.18
CA GLU A 279 -33.90 14.36 16.37
C GLU A 279 -33.27 13.02 16.74
N ALA A 280 -34.07 11.94 16.79
CA ALA A 280 -33.53 10.61 17.12
C ALA A 280 -32.37 10.18 16.17
N GLY A 281 -32.54 10.42 14.87
CA GLY A 281 -31.48 10.16 13.89
C GLY A 281 -30.24 11.04 14.07
N TRP A 282 -30.47 12.33 14.28
CA TRP A 282 -29.41 13.30 14.51
C TRP A 282 -28.64 13.05 15.80
N TYR A 283 -29.36 12.73 16.86
CA TYR A 283 -28.79 12.37 18.16
C TYR A 283 -27.91 11.15 18.09
N ALA A 284 -28.40 10.08 17.45
CA ALA A 284 -27.59 8.87 17.20
C ALA A 284 -26.33 9.19 16.40
N GLY A 285 -26.45 10.06 15.39
CA GLY A 285 -25.33 10.56 14.60
C GLY A 285 -24.28 11.31 15.44
N ASN A 286 -24.71 12.10 16.41
CA ASN A 286 -23.82 12.82 17.33
C ASN A 286 -23.05 11.86 18.24
N VAL A 287 -23.69 10.85 18.80
CA VAL A 287 -23.04 9.82 19.63
C VAL A 287 -21.99 9.07 18.80
N TYR A 288 -22.37 8.62 17.59
CA TYR A 288 -21.45 7.96 16.68
C TYR A 288 -20.27 8.86 16.26
N GLY A 289 -20.55 10.13 15.97
CA GLY A 289 -19.56 11.14 15.62
C GLY A 289 -18.53 11.39 16.74
N ALA A 290 -18.98 11.36 18.01
CA ALA A 290 -18.12 11.47 19.17
C ALA A 290 -17.18 10.24 19.32
N ILE A 291 -17.73 9.03 19.20
CA ILE A 291 -16.99 7.77 19.22
C ILE A 291 -15.91 7.76 18.13
N ASN A 292 -16.31 8.08 16.91
CA ASN A 292 -15.41 8.12 15.76
C ASN A 292 -14.34 9.22 15.91
N GLY A 293 -14.69 10.36 16.51
CA GLY A 293 -13.77 11.44 16.83
C GLY A 293 -12.64 10.99 17.76
N ALA A 294 -12.95 10.23 18.83
CA ALA A 294 -11.94 9.66 19.72
C ALA A 294 -11.03 8.64 19.00
N ASN A 295 -11.60 7.78 18.17
CA ASN A 295 -10.83 6.83 17.35
C ASN A 295 -9.89 7.55 16.37
N LYS A 296 -10.36 8.61 15.71
CA LYS A 296 -9.53 9.44 14.80
C LYS A 296 -8.39 10.11 15.56
N TYR A 297 -8.66 10.66 16.75
CA TYR A 297 -7.63 11.26 17.60
C TYR A 297 -6.54 10.23 17.93
N ASN A 298 -6.91 9.06 18.43
CA ASN A 298 -5.96 8.01 18.81
C ASN A 298 -5.11 7.55 17.64
N ARG A 299 -5.75 7.33 16.48
CA ARG A 299 -5.04 6.96 15.25
C ARG A 299 -4.04 8.05 14.84
N HIS A 300 -4.48 9.29 14.77
CA HIS A 300 -3.65 10.42 14.35
C HIS A 300 -2.44 10.62 15.28
N THR A 301 -2.65 10.53 16.61
CA THR A 301 -1.57 10.61 17.60
C THR A 301 -0.52 9.51 17.37
N THR A 302 -0.96 8.28 17.15
CA THR A 302 -0.07 7.15 16.86
C THR A 302 0.66 7.32 15.52
N GLU A 303 -0.04 7.74 14.48
CA GLU A 303 0.55 7.96 13.14
C GLU A 303 1.62 9.05 13.14
N ILE A 304 1.38 10.17 13.87
CA ILE A 304 2.39 11.22 14.05
C ILE A 304 3.62 10.67 14.78
N PHE A 305 3.41 9.94 15.87
CA PHE A 305 4.48 9.35 16.64
C PHE A 305 5.33 8.41 15.77
N LEU A 306 4.71 7.45 15.08
CA LEU A 306 5.41 6.51 14.20
C LEU A 306 6.13 7.21 13.05
N ARG A 307 5.52 8.22 12.44
CA ARG A 307 6.15 9.04 11.40
C ARG A 307 7.38 9.80 11.91
N ASN A 308 7.32 10.31 13.13
CA ASN A 308 8.47 10.98 13.75
C ASN A 308 9.62 9.99 14.00
N LEU A 309 9.31 8.76 14.44
CA LEU A 309 10.32 7.72 14.58
C LEU A 309 10.91 7.34 13.21
N ASP A 310 10.06 7.13 12.21
CA ASP A 310 10.49 6.79 10.85
C ASP A 310 11.40 7.86 10.22
N ASN A 311 11.15 9.14 10.51
CA ASN A 311 11.99 10.25 10.05
C ASN A 311 13.32 10.35 10.80
N ARG A 312 13.37 9.95 12.08
CA ARG A 312 14.57 10.05 12.93
C ARG A 312 15.50 8.85 12.78
N PHE A 313 14.95 7.67 12.51
CA PHE A 313 15.70 6.42 12.49
C PHE A 313 15.67 5.78 11.11
N PRO A 314 16.81 5.29 10.60
CA PRO A 314 16.84 4.59 9.32
C PRO A 314 16.13 3.25 9.44
N LEU A 315 15.39 2.87 8.41
CA LEU A 315 14.77 1.53 8.34
C LEU A 315 15.80 0.39 8.18
N GLY A 316 17.09 0.69 8.10
CA GLY A 316 18.14 -0.32 7.99
C GLY A 316 18.27 -0.95 6.61
N LEU A 317 17.46 -0.52 5.65
CA LEU A 317 17.59 -0.98 4.27
C LEU A 317 18.67 -0.18 3.53
N PRO A 318 19.57 -0.82 2.78
CA PRO A 318 20.77 -0.17 2.23
C PRO A 318 20.50 1.04 1.34
N GLU A 319 19.35 1.10 0.67
CA GLU A 319 19.04 2.15 -0.31
C GLU A 319 18.13 3.27 0.19
N THR A 320 17.54 3.15 1.37
CA THR A 320 16.66 4.21 1.91
C THR A 320 17.42 5.47 2.31
N ARG A 321 18.75 5.41 2.49
CA ARG A 321 19.58 6.58 2.79
C ARG A 321 19.66 7.61 1.66
N GLN A 322 19.57 7.20 0.38
CA GLN A 322 19.70 8.13 -0.76
C GLN A 322 18.42 8.91 -1.09
N THR A 323 17.25 8.41 -0.73
CA THR A 323 15.97 9.08 -1.01
C THR A 323 15.59 10.13 0.04
N ARG A 324 16.16 10.08 1.25
CA ARG A 324 15.87 11.07 2.31
C ARG A 324 16.55 12.43 2.11
N THR A 325 17.63 12.51 1.32
CA THR A 325 18.40 13.75 1.14
C THR A 325 17.80 14.73 0.11
N LEU A 326 16.77 14.31 -0.66
CA LEU A 326 16.11 15.17 -1.66
C LEU A 326 14.72 15.65 -1.23
N GLY A 327 14.26 15.27 -0.05
CA GLY A 327 13.00 15.77 0.54
C GLY A 327 13.20 17.02 1.37
N VAL A 328 13.88 18.06 0.87
CA VAL A 328 13.78 19.41 1.44
C VAL A 328 12.40 19.93 1.05
N GLN A 329 11.44 19.71 1.93
CA GLN A 329 10.16 20.40 1.89
C GLN A 329 10.39 21.89 2.08
N PHE A 330 10.22 22.67 1.02
CA PHE A 330 9.92 24.07 1.15
C PHE A 330 8.50 24.19 1.71
N SER A 331 8.36 24.29 3.03
CA SER A 331 7.13 24.82 3.62
C SER A 331 7.18 26.33 3.46
N LEU A 332 6.62 26.84 2.39
CA LEU A 332 6.21 28.24 2.34
C LEU A 332 5.00 28.35 3.26
N GLY A 333 5.22 28.92 4.45
CA GLY A 333 4.14 29.39 5.30
C GLY A 333 3.41 30.54 4.60
N PHE A 334 2.09 30.37 4.48
CA PHE A 334 1.10 31.43 4.42
C PHE A 334 -0.02 31.09 5.38
#